data_b76322d659c2bc39d0db1b899ace7a54
#
_entry.id   b76322d659c2bc39d0db1b899ace7a54
#
_cell.length_a   1.000
_cell.length_b   1.000
_cell.length_c   1.000
_cell.angle_alpha   90.00
_cell.angle_beta   90.00
_cell.angle_gamma   90.00
#
_symmetry.space_group_name_H-M   'P 1'
#
loop_
_entity.id
_entity.type
_entity.pdbx_description
1 polymer ?
#
loop_
_entity_poly.entity_id
_entity_poly.type
_entity_poly.pdbx_seq_one_letter_code
_entity_poly.pdbx_strand_id
1 'polypeptide(L)'
;MSPDNSSYIRELKRAEQQEKDYLKKRAKRKTTLLNSLAEDRVPKGIQSKLNEAFCKAFQVIFDRGMPAVERTINRRGIENRWEESIHHAQILRDTSSIRNITREATKDSMRGMLLSGASGVGLGVLGIGLPDVPVFAGMIMRDVCTRALNYGYHYDSDEEKYFILLLIRGAFVFGRELEDLNEKANRFLKTGQIPVNTSLENEVKLTSQAISAEILTSKFLQSLPVVGMVGGAYDMLYMSWIAEYTDLKYRKRMLHDYAPSLNAERYNPVHVVWDGKNEEEQE
;
A
#
# COMPACT_ATOMS: atom_id res chain seq x y z
N MET A 1 -7.99 -38.51 3.76
CA MET A 1 -6.93 -37.54 4.08
C MET A 1 -7.20 -36.30 3.23
N SER A 2 -7.55 -35.20 3.86
CA SER A 2 -7.78 -33.92 3.15
C SER A 2 -6.52 -33.55 2.39
N PRO A 3 -6.61 -33.13 1.12
CA PRO A 3 -5.44 -32.73 0.37
C PRO A 3 -4.79 -31.53 1.05
N ASP A 4 -3.49 -31.58 1.08
CA ASP A 4 -2.58 -30.87 1.96
C ASP A 4 -2.68 -29.34 1.89
N ASN A 5 -3.40 -28.77 2.87
CA ASN A 5 -3.45 -27.35 3.15
C ASN A 5 -2.18 -26.83 3.86
N SER A 6 -1.22 -27.72 4.08
CA SER A 6 -0.01 -27.43 4.88
C SER A 6 0.84 -26.32 4.29
N SER A 7 0.84 -26.18 2.95
CA SER A 7 1.61 -25.15 2.26
C SER A 7 1.04 -23.75 2.49
N TYR A 8 -0.28 -23.57 2.36
CA TYR A 8 -0.95 -22.29 2.65
C TYR A 8 -0.82 -21.91 4.13
N ILE A 9 -1.03 -22.86 5.03
CA ILE A 9 -0.89 -22.65 6.48
C ILE A 9 0.55 -22.27 6.83
N ARG A 10 1.54 -22.89 6.21
CA ARG A 10 2.96 -22.55 6.40
C ARG A 10 3.27 -21.13 5.94
N GLU A 11 2.83 -20.76 4.76
CA GLU A 11 3.05 -19.41 4.24
C GLU A 11 2.27 -18.34 5.02
N LEU A 12 1.07 -18.68 5.51
CA LEU A 12 0.31 -17.77 6.39
C LEU A 12 1.04 -17.55 7.73
N LYS A 13 1.52 -18.59 8.39
CA LYS A 13 2.34 -18.46 9.61
C LYS A 13 3.60 -17.64 9.37
N ARG A 14 4.21 -17.79 8.18
CA ARG A 14 5.35 -16.98 7.79
C ARG A 14 4.98 -15.51 7.59
N ALA A 15 3.85 -15.23 6.95
CA ALA A 15 3.35 -13.87 6.80
C ALA A 15 3.01 -13.22 8.15
N GLU A 16 2.41 -13.96 9.07
CA GLU A 16 2.14 -13.51 10.44
C GLU A 16 3.43 -13.23 11.23
N GLN A 17 4.46 -14.05 11.05
CA GLN A 17 5.75 -13.80 11.69
C GLN A 17 6.42 -12.55 11.11
N GLN A 18 6.37 -12.37 9.79
CA GLN A 18 6.90 -11.16 9.14
C GLN A 18 6.14 -9.89 9.56
N GLU A 19 4.83 -10.00 9.79
CA GLU A 19 4.03 -8.89 10.35
C GLU A 19 4.51 -8.52 11.76
N LYS A 20 4.73 -9.50 12.63
CA LYS A 20 5.28 -9.27 13.98
C LYS A 20 6.67 -8.63 13.92
N ASP A 21 7.52 -9.10 13.01
CA ASP A 21 8.88 -8.56 12.84
C ASP A 21 8.84 -7.13 12.28
N TYR A 22 7.90 -6.84 11.35
CA TYR A 22 7.67 -5.49 10.85
C TYR A 22 7.23 -4.54 11.96
N LEU A 23 6.23 -4.92 12.76
CA LEU A 23 5.76 -4.13 13.91
C LEU A 23 6.88 -3.90 14.92
N LYS A 24 7.64 -4.95 15.26
CA LYS A 24 8.79 -4.84 16.17
C LYS A 24 9.87 -3.91 15.65
N LYS A 25 10.21 -3.98 14.35
CA LYS A 25 11.17 -3.09 13.68
C LYS A 25 10.71 -1.63 13.74
N ARG A 26 9.41 -1.39 13.69
CA ARG A 26 8.78 -0.05 13.71
C ARG A 26 8.14 0.33 15.05
N ALA A 27 8.34 -0.48 16.10
CA ALA A 27 7.80 -0.21 17.45
C ALA A 27 8.27 1.11 18.03
N LYS A 28 9.47 1.56 17.63
CA LYS A 28 9.99 2.88 17.98
C LYS A 28 10.46 3.52 16.69
N ARG A 29 9.94 4.71 16.39
CA ARG A 29 10.68 5.59 15.50
C ARG A 29 12.08 5.66 16.11
N LYS A 30 13.14 5.58 15.29
CA LYS A 30 14.50 5.85 15.80
C LYS A 30 14.51 7.30 16.31
N THR A 31 14.00 7.48 17.52
CA THR A 31 13.95 8.75 18.24
C THR A 31 15.36 9.04 18.69
N THR A 32 16.08 9.72 17.84
CA THR A 32 17.20 10.55 18.29
C THR A 32 16.56 11.75 19.00
N LEU A 33 17.23 12.32 20.02
CA LEU A 33 16.85 13.61 20.65
C LEU A 33 16.49 14.70 19.59
N LEU A 34 17.00 14.56 18.39
CA LEU A 34 16.73 15.40 17.23
C LEU A 34 15.27 15.31 16.73
N ASN A 35 14.59 14.17 16.89
CA ASN A 35 13.20 14.00 16.42
C ASN A 35 12.21 14.77 17.31
N SER A 36 12.40 14.76 18.62
CA SER A 36 11.58 15.55 19.54
C SER A 36 11.74 17.05 19.31
N LEU A 37 12.97 17.49 19.00
CA LEU A 37 13.24 18.87 18.61
C LEU A 37 12.66 19.26 17.26
N ALA A 38 12.47 18.28 16.34
CA ALA A 38 11.88 18.50 15.03
C ALA A 38 10.35 18.68 15.11
N GLU A 39 9.68 17.85 15.91
CA GLU A 39 8.21 17.90 16.08
C GLU A 39 7.74 19.26 16.63
N ASP A 40 8.49 19.84 17.58
CA ASP A 40 8.17 21.14 18.18
C ASP A 40 8.47 22.34 17.28
N ARG A 41 9.32 22.15 16.28
CA ARG A 41 9.81 23.25 15.40
C ARG A 41 9.18 23.31 14.02
N VAL A 42 8.40 22.28 13.62
CA VAL A 42 7.67 22.34 12.34
C VAL A 42 6.60 23.42 12.40
N PRO A 43 6.62 24.43 11.53
CA PRO A 43 5.59 25.46 11.54
C PRO A 43 4.23 24.86 11.22
N LYS A 44 3.27 24.98 12.15
CA LYS A 44 1.91 24.44 12.02
C LYS A 44 1.22 24.83 10.72
N GLY A 45 1.49 26.05 10.21
CA GLY A 45 0.95 26.53 8.94
C GLY A 45 1.45 25.76 7.72
N ILE A 46 2.69 25.28 7.72
CA ILE A 46 3.23 24.46 6.62
C ILE A 46 2.62 23.06 6.66
N GLN A 47 2.51 22.48 7.85
CA GLN A 47 1.88 21.17 8.03
C GLN A 47 0.43 21.17 7.55
N SER A 48 -0.35 22.19 7.92
CA SER A 48 -1.75 22.32 7.47
C SER A 48 -1.87 22.41 5.94
N LYS A 49 -1.03 23.24 5.28
CA LYS A 49 -1.02 23.36 3.82
C LYS A 49 -0.63 22.06 3.12
N LEU A 50 0.37 21.36 3.64
CA LEU A 50 0.81 20.09 3.07
C LEU A 50 -0.26 19.02 3.25
N ASN A 51 -0.91 18.96 4.41
CA ASN A 51 -2.02 18.08 4.66
C ASN A 51 -3.20 18.34 3.71
N GLU A 52 -3.59 19.59 3.54
CA GLU A 52 -4.64 20.00 2.60
C GLU A 52 -4.29 19.60 1.15
N ALA A 53 -3.04 19.80 0.75
CA ALA A 53 -2.56 19.40 -0.56
C ALA A 53 -2.66 17.88 -0.80
N PHE A 54 -2.29 17.04 0.19
CA PHE A 54 -2.46 15.60 0.09
C PHE A 54 -3.93 15.18 0.09
N CYS A 55 -4.76 15.77 0.97
CA CYS A 55 -6.21 15.52 0.97
C CYS A 55 -6.80 15.78 -0.41
N LYS A 56 -6.50 16.95 -0.99
CA LYS A 56 -6.99 17.32 -2.32
C LYS A 56 -6.45 16.39 -3.42
N ALA A 57 -5.18 16.00 -3.33
CA ALA A 57 -4.58 15.08 -4.30
C ALA A 57 -5.27 13.71 -4.28
N PHE A 58 -5.49 13.10 -3.11
CA PHE A 58 -6.19 11.82 -3.01
C PHE A 58 -7.66 11.92 -3.44
N GLN A 59 -8.37 13.00 -3.04
CA GLN A 59 -9.74 13.23 -3.50
C GLN A 59 -9.82 13.31 -5.03
N VAL A 60 -8.95 14.13 -5.65
CA VAL A 60 -8.90 14.25 -7.12
C VAL A 60 -8.59 12.92 -7.78
N ILE A 61 -7.66 12.12 -7.21
CA ILE A 61 -7.33 10.80 -7.74
C ILE A 61 -8.55 9.88 -7.68
N PHE A 62 -9.25 9.80 -6.55
CA PHE A 62 -10.43 8.92 -6.41
C PHE A 62 -11.63 9.37 -7.23
N ASP A 63 -11.85 10.69 -7.35
CA ASP A 63 -13.01 11.21 -8.08
C ASP A 63 -12.83 11.15 -9.61
N ARG A 64 -11.64 11.44 -10.11
CA ARG A 64 -11.42 11.66 -11.56
C ARG A 64 -10.06 11.16 -12.07
N GLY A 65 -9.11 10.92 -11.18
CA GLY A 65 -7.72 10.64 -11.51
C GLY A 65 -7.39 9.16 -11.70
N MET A 66 -8.26 8.25 -11.25
CA MET A 66 -8.01 6.81 -11.38
C MET A 66 -7.71 6.38 -12.81
N PRO A 67 -8.42 6.84 -13.85
CA PRO A 67 -8.08 6.51 -15.24
C PRO A 67 -6.67 6.96 -15.66
N ALA A 68 -6.15 8.05 -15.08
CA ALA A 68 -4.78 8.48 -15.33
C ALA A 68 -3.74 7.57 -14.65
N VAL A 69 -4.02 7.11 -13.43
CA VAL A 69 -3.21 6.11 -12.73
C VAL A 69 -3.23 4.79 -13.51
N GLU A 70 -4.39 4.34 -13.95
CA GLU A 70 -4.58 3.09 -14.70
C GLU A 70 -3.80 3.05 -16.01
N ARG A 71 -3.75 4.16 -16.77
CA ARG A 71 -2.93 4.23 -18.00
C ARG A 71 -1.45 3.94 -17.76
N THR A 72 -0.98 4.08 -16.53
CA THR A 72 0.41 3.78 -16.15
C THR A 72 0.61 2.34 -15.67
N ILE A 73 -0.48 1.57 -15.52
CA ILE A 73 -0.49 0.18 -15.04
C ILE A 73 -0.88 -0.74 -16.20
N ASN A 74 -0.10 -1.78 -16.44
CA ASN A 74 -0.49 -2.83 -17.37
C ASN A 74 -1.49 -3.79 -16.68
N ARG A 75 -2.73 -3.29 -16.44
CA ARG A 75 -3.77 -4.01 -15.68
C ARG A 75 -4.01 -5.40 -16.25
N ARG A 76 -4.36 -5.53 -17.54
CA ARG A 76 -4.61 -6.83 -18.20
C ARG A 76 -3.45 -7.80 -18.05
N GLY A 77 -2.23 -7.33 -18.28
CA GLY A 77 -1.06 -8.18 -18.14
C GLY A 77 -0.80 -8.67 -16.73
N ILE A 78 -1.19 -7.89 -15.71
CA ILE A 78 -1.08 -8.29 -14.30
C ILE A 78 -2.18 -9.27 -13.95
N GLU A 79 -3.43 -9.00 -14.32
CA GLU A 79 -4.59 -9.86 -14.07
C GLU A 79 -4.40 -11.24 -14.70
N ASN A 80 -3.99 -11.31 -15.97
CA ASN A 80 -3.72 -12.59 -16.64
C ASN A 80 -2.62 -13.41 -15.92
N ARG A 81 -1.53 -12.77 -15.51
CA ARG A 81 -0.46 -13.46 -14.77
C ARG A 81 -0.93 -13.91 -13.38
N TRP A 82 -1.76 -13.11 -12.73
CA TRP A 82 -2.36 -13.50 -11.47
C TRP A 82 -3.24 -14.74 -11.62
N GLU A 83 -4.16 -14.75 -12.58
CA GLU A 83 -5.05 -15.88 -12.85
C GLU A 83 -4.27 -17.16 -13.15
N GLU A 84 -3.24 -17.07 -14.00
CA GLU A 84 -2.34 -18.21 -14.29
C GLU A 84 -1.61 -18.68 -13.03
N SER A 85 -1.04 -17.76 -12.25
CA SER A 85 -0.25 -18.08 -11.07
C SER A 85 -1.10 -18.68 -9.95
N ILE A 86 -2.30 -18.16 -9.71
CA ILE A 86 -3.18 -18.67 -8.66
C ILE A 86 -3.77 -20.04 -9.04
N HIS A 87 -4.15 -20.21 -10.30
CA HIS A 87 -4.62 -21.49 -10.82
C HIS A 87 -3.54 -22.58 -10.67
N HIS A 88 -2.30 -22.25 -11.04
CA HIS A 88 -1.15 -23.14 -10.88
C HIS A 88 -0.90 -23.48 -9.39
N ALA A 89 -0.96 -22.49 -8.50
CA ALA A 89 -0.81 -22.71 -7.07
C ALA A 89 -1.94 -23.54 -6.46
N GLN A 90 -3.16 -23.42 -6.96
CA GLN A 90 -4.31 -24.22 -6.54
C GLN A 90 -4.19 -25.71 -6.97
N ILE A 91 -3.61 -25.95 -8.15
CA ILE A 91 -3.39 -27.32 -8.67
C ILE A 91 -2.24 -27.99 -7.91
N LEU A 92 -1.06 -27.35 -7.90
CA LEU A 92 0.15 -27.93 -7.32
C LEU A 92 0.13 -27.94 -5.79
N ARG A 93 -0.53 -26.97 -5.17
CA ARG A 93 -0.63 -26.81 -3.71
C ARG A 93 0.70 -26.83 -2.98
N ASP A 94 1.77 -26.44 -3.66
CA ASP A 94 3.12 -26.40 -3.09
C ASP A 94 3.53 -24.96 -2.69
N THR A 95 4.48 -24.90 -1.76
CA THR A 95 4.99 -23.65 -1.23
C THR A 95 5.70 -22.79 -2.27
N SER A 96 6.31 -23.41 -3.30
CA SER A 96 7.07 -22.70 -4.34
C SER A 96 6.15 -21.92 -5.27
N SER A 97 5.03 -22.52 -5.66
CA SER A 97 4.00 -21.88 -6.49
C SER A 97 3.38 -20.67 -5.77
N ILE A 98 3.04 -20.82 -4.48
CA ILE A 98 2.53 -19.72 -3.65
C ILE A 98 3.56 -18.58 -3.53
N ARG A 99 4.85 -18.91 -3.34
CA ARG A 99 5.92 -17.91 -3.25
C ARG A 99 6.20 -17.21 -4.58
N ASN A 100 5.98 -17.89 -5.70
CA ASN A 100 6.13 -17.28 -7.01
C ASN A 100 5.19 -16.10 -7.19
N ILE A 101 3.95 -16.15 -6.70
CA ILE A 101 3.00 -15.03 -6.71
C ILE A 101 3.62 -13.82 -6.02
N THR A 102 4.12 -13.99 -4.79
CA THR A 102 4.79 -12.90 -4.04
C THR A 102 6.00 -12.34 -4.79
N ARG A 103 6.79 -13.20 -5.41
CA ARG A 103 8.00 -12.78 -6.15
C ARG A 103 7.67 -11.96 -7.39
N GLU A 104 6.64 -12.34 -8.13
CA GLU A 104 6.20 -11.57 -9.31
C GLU A 104 5.59 -10.23 -8.89
N ALA A 105 4.78 -10.19 -7.83
CA ALA A 105 4.24 -8.95 -7.28
C ALA A 105 5.37 -7.96 -6.91
N THR A 106 6.43 -8.44 -6.26
CA THR A 106 7.58 -7.61 -5.89
C THR A 106 8.34 -7.10 -7.11
N LYS A 107 8.55 -7.94 -8.14
CA LYS A 107 9.25 -7.53 -9.37
C LYS A 107 8.51 -6.46 -10.15
N ASP A 108 7.20 -6.58 -10.31
CA ASP A 108 6.38 -5.62 -11.05
C ASP A 108 6.40 -4.24 -10.36
N SER A 109 6.35 -4.22 -9.05
CA SER A 109 6.43 -2.99 -8.26
C SER A 109 7.81 -2.33 -8.38
N MET A 110 8.90 -3.10 -8.32
CA MET A 110 10.25 -2.57 -8.51
C MET A 110 10.46 -1.99 -9.91
N ARG A 111 9.97 -2.67 -10.96
CA ARG A 111 10.01 -2.16 -12.34
C ARG A 111 9.25 -0.85 -12.47
N GLY A 112 8.05 -0.78 -11.85
CA GLY A 112 7.23 0.43 -11.83
C GLY A 112 7.92 1.61 -11.14
N MET A 113 8.61 1.35 -10.02
CA MET A 113 9.36 2.36 -9.27
C MET A 113 10.54 2.90 -10.10
N LEU A 114 11.30 2.04 -10.78
CA LEU A 114 12.42 2.44 -11.64
C LEU A 114 11.95 3.29 -12.84
N LEU A 115 10.84 2.92 -13.48
CA LEU A 115 10.27 3.68 -14.59
C LEU A 115 9.75 5.05 -14.14
N SER A 116 9.16 5.15 -12.96
CA SER A 116 8.70 6.42 -12.38
C SER A 116 9.86 7.32 -11.96
N GLY A 117 10.96 6.75 -11.45
CA GLY A 117 12.18 7.48 -11.09
C GLY A 117 12.90 8.08 -12.32
N ALA A 118 12.85 7.41 -13.47
CA ALA A 118 13.44 7.93 -14.70
C ALA A 118 12.67 9.14 -15.28
N SER A 119 11.38 9.26 -15.00
CA SER A 119 10.57 10.44 -15.37
C SER A 119 10.67 11.58 -14.35
N GLY A 120 11.28 11.34 -13.21
CA GLY A 120 11.33 12.26 -12.05
C GLY A 120 12.40 13.34 -12.10
N VAL A 121 13.07 13.58 -13.24
CA VAL A 121 14.10 14.63 -13.37
C VAL A 121 13.53 16.07 -13.26
N GLY A 122 12.20 16.24 -13.17
CA GLY A 122 11.54 17.54 -13.08
C GLY A 122 11.18 18.02 -11.66
N LEU A 123 11.35 17.23 -10.60
CA LEU A 123 10.76 17.47 -9.28
C LEU A 123 11.60 18.37 -8.34
N GLY A 124 12.75 18.87 -8.81
CA GLY A 124 13.64 19.75 -8.01
C GLY A 124 13.38 21.25 -8.13
N VAL A 125 12.40 21.70 -8.94
CA VAL A 125 12.34 23.10 -9.42
C VAL A 125 11.66 24.08 -8.45
N LEU A 126 10.96 23.63 -7.42
CA LEU A 126 10.23 24.53 -6.51
C LEU A 126 11.01 25.00 -5.27
N GLY A 127 12.31 24.84 -5.21
CA GLY A 127 13.19 25.51 -4.23
C GLY A 127 12.94 25.22 -2.74
N ILE A 128 11.84 24.56 -2.36
CA ILE A 128 11.48 24.27 -0.97
C ILE A 128 11.78 22.80 -0.61
N GLY A 129 12.25 22.00 -1.59
CA GLY A 129 12.58 20.58 -1.35
C GLY A 129 11.40 19.69 -0.92
N LEU A 130 10.15 20.16 -1.07
CA LEU A 130 8.95 19.35 -0.89
C LEU A 130 8.63 18.62 -2.19
N PRO A 131 8.17 17.35 -2.14
CA PRO A 131 7.71 16.65 -3.34
C PRO A 131 6.55 17.40 -3.97
N ASP A 132 6.41 17.29 -5.30
CA ASP A 132 5.18 17.67 -5.98
C ASP A 132 4.08 16.71 -5.48
N VAL A 133 3.22 17.24 -4.60
CA VAL A 133 2.24 16.41 -3.87
C VAL A 133 1.32 15.63 -4.81
N PRO A 134 0.75 16.20 -5.88
CA PRO A 134 -0.06 15.43 -6.83
C PRO A 134 0.70 14.29 -7.50
N VAL A 135 1.94 14.53 -7.92
CA VAL A 135 2.79 13.51 -8.56
C VAL A 135 3.15 12.42 -7.56
N PHE A 136 3.55 12.77 -6.34
CA PHE A 136 3.90 11.81 -5.31
C PHE A 136 2.69 10.96 -4.89
N ALA A 137 1.51 11.57 -4.70
CA ALA A 137 0.27 10.84 -4.44
C ALA A 137 -0.10 9.88 -5.59
N GLY A 138 0.09 10.31 -6.84
CA GLY A 138 -0.10 9.47 -8.03
C GLY A 138 0.86 8.28 -8.06
N MET A 139 2.14 8.47 -7.71
CA MET A 139 3.13 7.39 -7.60
C MET A 139 2.75 6.38 -6.52
N ILE A 140 2.33 6.86 -5.34
CA ILE A 140 1.84 6.01 -4.24
C ILE A 140 0.66 5.17 -4.72
N MET A 141 -0.36 5.80 -5.30
CA MET A 141 -1.57 5.10 -5.76
C MET A 141 -1.23 4.07 -6.84
N ARG A 142 -0.40 4.42 -7.81
CA ARG A 142 0.08 3.48 -8.83
C ARG A 142 0.74 2.24 -8.24
N ASP A 143 1.67 2.42 -7.28
CA ASP A 143 2.38 1.31 -6.65
C ASP A 143 1.42 0.40 -5.87
N VAL A 144 0.54 0.99 -5.06
CA VAL A 144 -0.41 0.23 -4.24
C VAL A 144 -1.45 -0.49 -5.10
N CYS A 145 -2.01 0.16 -6.13
CA CYS A 145 -2.94 -0.47 -7.06
C CYS A 145 -2.28 -1.62 -7.85
N THR A 146 -1.03 -1.43 -8.27
CA THR A 146 -0.25 -2.49 -8.93
C THR A 146 -0.09 -3.71 -8.01
N ARG A 147 0.18 -3.50 -6.72
CA ARG A 147 0.28 -4.59 -5.73
C ARG A 147 -1.06 -5.26 -5.50
N ALA A 148 -2.15 -4.49 -5.33
CA ALA A 148 -3.49 -5.05 -5.19
C ALA A 148 -3.79 -6.02 -6.33
N LEU A 149 -3.59 -5.62 -7.60
CA LEU A 149 -3.79 -6.47 -8.77
C LEU A 149 -2.89 -7.71 -8.79
N ASN A 150 -1.62 -7.58 -8.40
CA ASN A 150 -0.70 -8.71 -8.34
C ASN A 150 -1.07 -9.77 -7.29
N TYR A 151 -1.95 -9.41 -6.34
CA TYR A 151 -2.54 -10.34 -5.38
C TYR A 151 -4.01 -10.66 -5.66
N GLY A 152 -4.55 -10.23 -6.82
CA GLY A 152 -5.90 -10.53 -7.28
C GLY A 152 -7.00 -9.64 -6.70
N TYR A 153 -6.66 -8.43 -6.27
CA TYR A 153 -7.64 -7.48 -5.73
C TYR A 153 -7.81 -6.28 -6.64
N HIS A 154 -9.05 -6.01 -7.01
CA HIS A 154 -9.45 -4.81 -7.75
C HIS A 154 -9.63 -3.64 -6.79
N TYR A 155 -9.24 -2.44 -7.21
CA TYR A 155 -9.20 -1.23 -6.39
C TYR A 155 -10.37 -0.25 -6.67
N ASP A 156 -11.42 -0.74 -7.30
CA ASP A 156 -12.51 0.11 -7.80
C ASP A 156 -13.55 0.43 -6.70
N SER A 157 -13.76 -0.48 -5.73
CA SER A 157 -14.73 -0.30 -4.66
C SER A 157 -14.26 0.66 -3.57
N ASP A 158 -15.19 1.27 -2.85
CA ASP A 158 -14.87 2.18 -1.74
C ASP A 158 -14.24 1.44 -0.56
N GLU A 159 -14.58 0.16 -0.36
CA GLU A 159 -13.95 -0.70 0.63
C GLU A 159 -12.46 -0.89 0.31
N GLU A 160 -12.12 -1.15 -0.95
CA GLU A 160 -10.74 -1.34 -1.33
C GLU A 160 -9.96 -0.03 -1.30
N LYS A 161 -10.56 1.10 -1.72
CA LYS A 161 -9.97 2.43 -1.57
C LYS A 161 -9.69 2.77 -0.10
N TYR A 162 -10.62 2.43 0.79
CA TYR A 162 -10.43 2.56 2.25
C TYR A 162 -9.24 1.72 2.72
N PHE A 163 -9.17 0.46 2.30
CA PHE A 163 -8.09 -0.44 2.68
C PHE A 163 -6.73 0.07 2.17
N ILE A 164 -6.66 0.51 0.93
CA ILE A 164 -5.46 1.13 0.34
C ILE A 164 -4.98 2.30 1.19
N LEU A 165 -5.88 3.22 1.56
CA LEU A 165 -5.52 4.37 2.40
C LEU A 165 -5.03 3.93 3.78
N LEU A 166 -5.69 2.94 4.40
CA LEU A 166 -5.29 2.39 5.68
C LEU A 166 -3.86 1.81 5.62
N LEU A 167 -3.52 1.12 4.52
CA LEU A 167 -2.18 0.59 4.31
C LEU A 167 -1.14 1.69 4.07
N ILE A 168 -1.48 2.69 3.27
CA ILE A 168 -0.61 3.86 3.07
C ILE A 168 -0.36 4.53 4.43
N ARG A 169 -1.40 4.82 5.21
CA ARG A 169 -1.24 5.43 6.54
C ARG A 169 -0.36 4.58 7.45
N GLY A 170 -0.57 3.26 7.49
CA GLY A 170 0.22 2.34 8.29
C GLY A 170 1.71 2.34 7.94
N ALA A 171 2.07 2.66 6.69
CA ALA A 171 3.45 2.81 6.28
C ALA A 171 4.14 4.09 6.83
N PHE A 172 3.37 5.11 7.22
CA PHE A 172 3.90 6.39 7.70
C PHE A 172 3.84 6.59 9.21
N VAL A 173 3.24 5.66 9.95
CA VAL A 173 3.14 5.73 11.42
C VAL A 173 4.01 4.69 12.11
N PHE A 174 4.20 4.84 13.43
CA PHE A 174 5.11 4.04 14.24
C PHE A 174 4.50 3.68 15.59
N GLY A 175 5.07 2.71 16.27
CA GLY A 175 4.74 2.35 17.64
C GLY A 175 3.27 1.94 17.80
N ARG A 176 2.62 2.42 18.85
CA ARG A 176 1.25 2.06 19.18
C ARG A 176 0.24 2.42 18.09
N GLU A 177 0.42 3.56 17.45
CA GLU A 177 -0.48 3.95 16.34
C GLU A 177 -0.41 2.95 15.18
N LEU A 178 0.78 2.46 14.84
CA LEU A 178 0.94 1.40 13.84
C LEU A 178 0.30 0.09 14.31
N GLU A 179 0.42 -0.28 15.58
CA GLU A 179 -0.22 -1.48 16.13
C GLU A 179 -1.74 -1.40 16.00
N ASP A 180 -2.35 -0.28 16.38
CA ASP A 180 -3.79 -0.02 16.27
C ASP A 180 -4.27 -0.07 14.81
N LEU A 181 -3.50 0.51 13.89
CA LEU A 181 -3.80 0.46 12.46
C LEU A 181 -3.64 -0.94 11.88
N ASN A 182 -2.63 -1.66 12.35
CA ASN A 182 -2.40 -3.05 11.95
C ASN A 182 -3.56 -3.96 12.37
N GLU A 183 -4.15 -3.75 13.54
CA GLU A 183 -5.36 -4.44 13.98
C GLU A 183 -6.57 -4.08 13.11
N LYS A 184 -6.74 -2.81 12.75
CA LYS A 184 -7.81 -2.38 11.82
C LYS A 184 -7.64 -3.04 10.45
N ALA A 185 -6.42 -3.05 9.91
CA ALA A 185 -6.13 -3.75 8.66
C ALA A 185 -6.41 -5.25 8.77
N ASN A 186 -6.00 -5.92 9.86
CA ASN A 186 -6.29 -7.33 10.09
C ASN A 186 -7.79 -7.63 10.25
N ARG A 187 -8.56 -6.69 10.80
CA ARG A 187 -10.01 -6.80 10.85
C ARG A 187 -10.62 -6.70 9.46
N PHE A 188 -10.16 -5.74 8.66
CA PHE A 188 -10.58 -5.61 7.26
C PHE A 188 -10.29 -6.88 6.44
N LEU A 189 -9.11 -7.50 6.61
CA LEU A 189 -8.78 -8.78 5.96
C LEU A 189 -9.83 -9.87 6.24
N LYS A 190 -10.48 -9.82 7.39
CA LYS A 190 -11.49 -10.81 7.80
C LYS A 190 -12.90 -10.47 7.35
N THR A 191 -13.23 -9.19 7.23
CA THR A 191 -14.61 -8.75 7.01
C THR A 191 -14.83 -8.18 5.60
N GLY A 192 -13.80 -7.64 4.97
CA GLY A 192 -13.91 -6.89 3.71
C GLY A 192 -14.72 -5.60 3.84
N GLN A 193 -15.01 -5.13 5.06
CA GLN A 193 -15.96 -4.04 5.29
C GLN A 193 -15.31 -2.83 5.95
N ILE A 194 -15.77 -1.65 5.55
CA ILE A 194 -15.47 -0.39 6.25
C ILE A 194 -16.20 -0.39 7.60
N PRO A 195 -15.53 -0.09 8.72
CA PRO A 195 -16.20 0.02 10.03
C PRO A 195 -17.29 1.08 10.02
N VAL A 196 -18.43 0.80 10.68
CA VAL A 196 -19.64 1.65 10.69
C VAL A 196 -19.36 3.11 11.10
N ASN A 197 -18.39 3.34 11.97
CA ASN A 197 -18.06 4.66 12.50
C ASN A 197 -16.93 5.38 11.76
N THR A 198 -16.68 4.99 10.50
CA THR A 198 -15.64 5.63 9.67
C THR A 198 -16.14 5.85 8.25
N SER A 199 -15.44 6.69 7.49
CA SER A 199 -15.74 6.97 6.10
C SER A 199 -14.45 7.04 5.29
N LEU A 200 -14.58 6.85 3.99
CA LEU A 200 -13.46 7.01 3.05
C LEU A 200 -12.84 8.42 3.16
N GLU A 201 -13.69 9.45 3.24
CA GLU A 201 -13.24 10.84 3.39
C GLU A 201 -12.42 11.06 4.67
N ASN A 202 -12.88 10.49 5.79
CA ASN A 202 -12.11 10.57 7.04
C ASN A 202 -10.76 9.85 6.92
N GLU A 203 -10.70 8.70 6.25
CA GLU A 203 -9.45 7.97 6.07
C GLU A 203 -8.50 8.72 5.12
N VAL A 204 -9.00 9.40 4.07
CA VAL A 204 -8.20 10.33 3.24
C VAL A 204 -7.54 11.39 4.11
N LYS A 205 -8.30 12.02 5.02
CA LYS A 205 -7.78 13.05 5.93
C LYS A 205 -6.70 12.51 6.85
N LEU A 206 -6.94 11.37 7.50
CA LEU A 206 -5.99 10.75 8.43
C LEU A 206 -4.71 10.29 7.73
N THR A 207 -4.84 9.72 6.53
CA THR A 207 -3.69 9.30 5.70
C THR A 207 -2.86 10.50 5.28
N SER A 208 -3.51 11.57 4.83
CA SER A 208 -2.84 12.83 4.45
C SER A 208 -2.09 13.45 5.63
N GLN A 209 -2.67 13.41 6.83
CA GLN A 209 -2.02 13.88 8.06
C GLN A 209 -0.76 13.09 8.39
N ALA A 210 -0.82 11.76 8.31
CA ALA A 210 0.31 10.89 8.59
C ALA A 210 1.47 11.12 7.61
N ILE A 211 1.18 11.19 6.30
CA ILE A 211 2.17 11.47 5.26
C ILE A 211 2.82 12.85 5.50
N SER A 212 2.00 13.88 5.71
CA SER A 212 2.47 15.26 5.87
C SER A 212 3.36 15.41 7.10
N ALA A 213 2.97 14.81 8.23
CA ALA A 213 3.73 14.85 9.47
C ALA A 213 5.10 14.19 9.29
N GLU A 214 5.15 13.00 8.63
CA GLU A 214 6.40 12.28 8.42
C GLU A 214 7.34 13.01 7.47
N ILE A 215 6.82 13.52 6.33
CA ILE A 215 7.62 14.27 5.36
C ILE A 215 8.23 15.51 6.01
N LEU A 216 7.44 16.28 6.76
CA LEU A 216 7.95 17.49 7.40
C LEU A 216 9.00 17.20 8.48
N THR A 217 8.76 16.18 9.31
CA THR A 217 9.74 15.77 10.31
C THR A 217 11.06 15.36 9.66
N SER A 218 10.99 14.56 8.60
CA SER A 218 12.19 14.12 7.87
C SER A 218 12.92 15.27 7.17
N LYS A 219 12.17 16.22 6.58
CA LYS A 219 12.76 17.42 5.95
C LYS A 219 13.42 18.35 6.97
N PHE A 220 12.79 18.53 8.12
CA PHE A 220 13.39 19.29 9.20
C PHE A 220 14.72 18.67 9.66
N LEU A 221 14.76 17.34 9.83
CA LEU A 221 15.98 16.62 10.18
C LEU A 221 17.09 16.79 9.14
N GLN A 222 16.75 16.84 7.85
CA GLN A 222 17.73 17.10 6.78
C GLN A 222 18.34 18.50 6.83
N SER A 223 17.61 19.48 7.34
CA SER A 223 18.12 20.86 7.45
C SER A 223 19.19 21.01 8.55
N LEU A 224 19.35 20.00 9.40
CA LEU A 224 20.41 19.99 10.42
C LEU A 224 21.75 19.55 9.80
N PRO A 225 22.86 20.26 10.04
CA PRO A 225 24.16 19.99 9.41
C PRO A 225 24.72 18.59 9.62
N VAL A 226 24.18 17.84 10.60
CA VAL A 226 24.68 16.53 11.03
C VAL A 226 24.07 15.36 10.24
N VAL A 227 23.00 15.60 9.47
CA VAL A 227 22.24 14.54 8.79
C VAL A 227 22.25 14.77 7.28
N GLY A 228 23.39 14.50 6.66
CA GLY A 228 23.62 14.76 5.23
C GLY A 228 23.00 13.74 4.27
N MET A 229 21.67 13.53 4.27
CA MET A 229 21.01 12.72 3.23
C MET A 229 20.41 13.59 2.14
N VAL A 230 20.70 13.27 0.88
CA VAL A 230 20.22 13.99 -0.32
C VAL A 230 18.74 13.74 -0.57
N GLY A 231 17.97 14.78 -0.94
CA GLY A 231 16.51 14.80 -1.02
C GLY A 231 15.83 13.65 -1.76
N GLY A 232 16.37 13.12 -2.86
CA GLY A 232 15.79 12.01 -3.63
C GLY A 232 15.81 10.65 -2.92
N ALA A 233 16.64 10.48 -1.89
CA ALA A 233 16.72 9.22 -1.13
C ALA A 233 15.48 8.99 -0.25
N TYR A 234 14.77 10.03 0.16
CA TYR A 234 13.59 9.91 1.01
C TYR A 234 12.34 9.45 0.25
N ASP A 235 12.17 9.88 -1.00
CA ASP A 235 11.05 9.41 -1.81
C ASP A 235 11.14 7.89 -2.03
N MET A 236 12.35 7.40 -2.30
CA MET A 236 12.62 5.95 -2.38
C MET A 236 12.37 5.24 -1.04
N LEU A 237 12.73 5.87 0.08
CA LEU A 237 12.53 5.32 1.41
C LEU A 237 11.02 5.22 1.73
N TYR A 238 10.24 6.26 1.46
CA TYR A 238 8.79 6.26 1.67
C TYR A 238 8.10 5.21 0.79
N MET A 239 8.47 5.15 -0.49
CA MET A 239 7.95 4.12 -1.39
C MET A 239 8.32 2.71 -0.92
N SER A 240 9.51 2.50 -0.36
CA SER A 240 9.88 1.20 0.21
C SER A 240 9.06 0.82 1.45
N TRP A 241 8.70 1.77 2.30
CA TRP A 241 7.84 1.53 3.46
C TRP A 241 6.42 1.15 3.04
N ILE A 242 5.86 1.89 2.07
CA ILE A 242 4.55 1.59 1.49
C ILE A 242 4.58 0.19 0.89
N ALA A 243 5.59 -0.09 0.08
CA ALA A 243 5.78 -1.37 -0.57
C ALA A 243 5.84 -2.54 0.44
N GLU A 244 6.68 -2.42 1.48
CA GLU A 244 6.88 -3.46 2.50
C GLU A 244 5.56 -3.78 3.24
N TYR A 245 4.82 -2.75 3.67
CA TYR A 245 3.60 -2.95 4.45
C TYR A 245 2.42 -3.40 3.59
N THR A 246 2.26 -2.82 2.41
CA THR A 246 1.20 -3.18 1.46
C THR A 246 1.35 -4.61 0.98
N ASP A 247 2.57 -5.01 0.59
CA ASP A 247 2.89 -6.37 0.15
C ASP A 247 2.60 -7.41 1.24
N LEU A 248 3.00 -7.11 2.48
CA LEU A 248 2.72 -7.95 3.63
C LEU A 248 1.21 -8.17 3.82
N LYS A 249 0.40 -7.12 3.72
CA LYS A 249 -1.03 -7.18 3.96
C LYS A 249 -1.80 -7.86 2.83
N TYR A 250 -1.52 -7.52 1.58
CA TYR A 250 -2.16 -8.19 0.45
C TYR A 250 -1.78 -9.66 0.35
N ARG A 251 -0.51 -9.99 0.60
CA ARG A 251 -0.10 -11.39 0.67
C ARG A 251 -0.84 -12.16 1.76
N LYS A 252 -0.96 -11.58 2.96
CA LYS A 252 -1.70 -12.19 4.06
C LYS A 252 -3.17 -12.39 3.71
N ARG A 253 -3.80 -11.39 3.07
CA ARG A 253 -5.18 -11.45 2.59
C ARG A 253 -5.35 -12.57 1.57
N MET A 254 -4.52 -12.63 0.56
CA MET A 254 -4.52 -13.68 -0.46
C MET A 254 -4.40 -15.08 0.18
N LEU A 255 -3.49 -15.25 1.13
CA LEU A 255 -3.32 -16.53 1.83
C LEU A 255 -4.56 -16.92 2.64
N HIS A 256 -5.28 -15.96 3.21
CA HIS A 256 -6.56 -16.23 3.87
C HIS A 256 -7.66 -16.60 2.87
N ASP A 257 -7.79 -15.85 1.79
CA ASP A 257 -8.90 -15.99 0.85
C ASP A 257 -8.78 -17.27 0.00
N TYR A 258 -7.56 -17.69 -0.32
CA TYR A 258 -7.31 -18.85 -1.18
C TYR A 258 -6.86 -20.11 -0.43
N ALA A 259 -6.84 -20.12 0.90
CA ALA A 259 -6.59 -21.33 1.67
C ALA A 259 -7.87 -22.18 1.78
N PRO A 260 -7.96 -23.36 1.14
CA PRO A 260 -9.21 -24.11 0.99
C PRO A 260 -9.88 -24.53 2.31
N SER A 261 -9.14 -24.66 3.41
CA SER A 261 -9.68 -25.10 4.71
C SER A 261 -10.06 -23.97 5.67
N LEU A 262 -9.61 -22.74 5.39
CA LEU A 262 -9.96 -21.59 6.23
C LEU A 262 -11.31 -20.99 5.80
N ASN A 263 -11.77 -21.32 4.60
CA ASN A 263 -12.97 -20.74 3.98
C ASN A 263 -14.27 -21.55 4.15
N ALA A 264 -14.22 -22.76 4.73
CA ALA A 264 -15.42 -23.59 4.85
C ALA A 264 -16.51 -22.97 5.76
N GLU A 265 -16.19 -21.97 6.56
CA GLU A 265 -17.14 -21.36 7.49
C GLU A 265 -17.27 -19.82 7.42
N ARG A 266 -16.49 -19.09 6.61
CA ARG A 266 -16.34 -17.65 6.84
C ARG A 266 -16.44 -16.69 5.67
N TYR A 267 -16.39 -17.09 4.43
CA TYR A 267 -16.27 -16.10 3.37
C TYR A 267 -16.95 -16.55 2.08
N ASN A 268 -18.03 -15.86 1.78
CA ASN A 268 -18.45 -15.70 0.39
C ASN A 268 -17.62 -14.55 -0.15
N PRO A 269 -16.48 -14.78 -0.82
CA PRO A 269 -15.78 -13.70 -1.46
C PRO A 269 -16.79 -13.09 -2.42
N VAL A 270 -16.99 -11.78 -2.34
CA VAL A 270 -17.54 -11.06 -3.47
C VAL A 270 -16.47 -11.16 -4.55
N HIS A 271 -16.33 -12.36 -5.10
CA HIS A 271 -15.72 -12.52 -6.39
C HIS A 271 -16.68 -11.79 -7.31
N VAL A 272 -16.31 -10.61 -7.68
CA VAL A 272 -16.74 -10.10 -8.96
C VAL A 272 -16.18 -11.14 -9.95
N VAL A 273 -17.00 -12.16 -10.21
CA VAL A 273 -16.83 -12.99 -11.40
C VAL A 273 -16.91 -11.97 -12.51
N TRP A 274 -15.78 -11.71 -13.11
CA TRP A 274 -15.70 -10.88 -14.30
C TRP A 274 -16.51 -11.60 -15.36
N ASP A 275 -17.77 -11.20 -15.50
CA ASP A 275 -18.64 -11.65 -16.58
C ASP A 275 -18.13 -10.92 -17.82
N GLY A 276 -17.30 -11.61 -18.60
CA GLY A 276 -16.67 -11.12 -19.82
C GLY A 276 -17.64 -10.81 -20.98
N LYS A 277 -18.83 -10.34 -20.65
CA LYS A 277 -19.87 -9.95 -21.60
C LYS A 277 -20.24 -8.49 -21.39
N ASN A 278 -19.44 -7.57 -21.82
CA ASN A 278 -19.94 -6.21 -22.16
C ASN A 278 -18.85 -5.35 -22.82
N GLU A 279 -18.26 -5.80 -23.93
CA GLU A 279 -17.59 -4.89 -24.88
C GLU A 279 -17.64 -5.42 -26.32
N GLU A 280 -18.76 -5.99 -26.71
CA GLU A 280 -19.10 -6.18 -28.12
C GLU A 280 -20.51 -5.67 -28.35
N GLU A 281 -20.69 -4.36 -28.40
CA GLU A 281 -21.78 -3.66 -29.10
C GLU A 281 -21.62 -2.16 -28.87
N GLN A 282 -20.75 -1.55 -29.69
CA GLN A 282 -20.95 -0.20 -30.23
C GLN A 282 -19.86 0.05 -31.28
N GLU A 283 -20.16 -0.39 -32.52
CA GLU A 283 -19.63 0.27 -33.73
C GLU A 283 -20.27 1.66 -33.90
#